data_8053ff75dea81ee2dbbb3095cff9e67e
#
_entry.id   8053ff75dea81ee2dbbb3095cff9e67e
#
_cell.length_a   1.000
_cell.length_b   1.000
_cell.length_c   1.000
_cell.angle_alpha   90.00
_cell.angle_beta   90.00
_cell.angle_gamma   90.00
#
_symmetry.space_group_name_H-M   'P 1'
#
loop_
_entity.id
_entity.type
_entity.pdbx_description
1 polymer ?
#
loop_
_entity_poly.entity_id
_entity_poly.type
_entity_poly.pdbx_seq_one_letter_code
_entity_poly.pdbx_strand_id
1 'polypeptide(L)'
;MLYLDGIGISFLIKEIKEKILRYKLTKIFQYDRVSFSLFFGKNNLIFQVKDNSTIFYLKDEKDPNTNFQSKFLLSLKKYLQNSILINIRQEGFDRIVYFDFEKLNQFGDVEKYTLIIEIMGKASNIFLTSKDKILSALYFTSIDVGNRVIMTGAKYTLPFEEKKISPIYLEAENFPFETETFMEKIEGVGRAFALECSQNYDTFKKYLSGYKPVMYEIINRGKIQKVLTYNEFSEFSQKENTNLKNGRKYFETVNDGLNAYFKTTITSNVISEKKKNLLKYVDSQIKKFKKIEKNIKVDLKKNENFENYKNIGDILAANMHQIKYGIKKVTVFDFYNNQQITINLDPLLSPNDNLNFYYNKYNKGKRTISALNSRFLDIQNEIKYFEEIKMFIEKENDFIGIEEIENELNLTNNGNKSKNKIKLNKPKKRDLLSFDYNDFQIFVGRNNKENEEISFSKGQPNDIWLHIKDIPGSHVLILRNNQELPNDVLLHAANLACEYSKAKKGDKVTVDYCERKFVKKIKNSKPGNVIYTNFHSLLIDVQ
;
A
#
# COMPACT_ATOMS: atom_id res chain seq x y z
N MET A 1 19.25 -0.44 -7.47
CA MET A 1 19.68 0.11 -8.76
C MET A 1 19.89 -1.02 -9.74
N LEU A 2 19.51 -0.85 -11.00
CA LEU A 2 19.69 -1.84 -12.04
C LEU A 2 20.69 -1.29 -13.06
N TYR A 3 21.81 -1.99 -13.21
CA TYR A 3 22.85 -1.66 -14.21
C TYR A 3 22.84 -2.73 -15.30
N LEU A 4 21.96 -2.53 -16.26
CA LEU A 4 21.80 -3.37 -17.44
C LEU A 4 21.85 -2.44 -18.66
N ASP A 5 22.98 -2.44 -19.33
CA ASP A 5 23.21 -1.69 -20.55
C ASP A 5 22.85 -2.51 -21.80
N GLY A 6 23.17 -2.02 -22.97
CA GLY A 6 22.85 -2.70 -24.22
C GLY A 6 23.52 -4.06 -24.36
N ILE A 7 24.76 -4.21 -23.83
CA ILE A 7 25.47 -5.49 -23.84
C ILE A 7 24.76 -6.48 -22.91
N GLY A 8 24.41 -6.07 -21.69
CA GLY A 8 23.65 -6.91 -20.77
C GLY A 8 22.27 -7.31 -21.32
N ILE A 9 21.60 -6.41 -22.04
CA ILE A 9 20.33 -6.71 -22.75
C ILE A 9 20.54 -7.78 -23.83
N SER A 10 21.66 -7.76 -24.55
CA SER A 10 21.94 -8.78 -25.57
C SER A 10 22.01 -10.20 -24.99
N PHE A 11 22.58 -10.36 -23.79
CA PHE A 11 22.58 -11.64 -23.07
C PHE A 11 21.16 -12.05 -22.65
N LEU A 12 20.40 -11.11 -22.07
CA LEU A 12 19.02 -11.36 -21.68
C LEU A 12 18.14 -11.80 -22.87
N ILE A 13 18.31 -11.19 -24.03
CA ILE A 13 17.58 -11.58 -25.25
C ILE A 13 17.89 -13.03 -25.65
N LYS A 14 19.15 -13.47 -25.57
CA LYS A 14 19.51 -14.86 -25.86
C LYS A 14 18.78 -15.83 -24.93
N GLU A 15 18.81 -15.58 -23.63
CA GLU A 15 18.13 -16.40 -22.62
C GLU A 15 16.61 -16.46 -22.83
N ILE A 16 15.98 -15.33 -23.17
CA ILE A 16 14.54 -15.25 -23.41
C ILE A 16 14.15 -15.97 -24.71
N LYS A 17 14.94 -15.81 -25.78
CA LYS A 17 14.70 -16.50 -27.04
C LYS A 17 14.60 -18.02 -26.87
N GLU A 18 15.52 -18.63 -26.13
CA GLU A 18 15.53 -20.05 -25.84
C GLU A 18 14.24 -20.57 -25.21
N LYS A 19 13.58 -19.73 -24.41
CA LYS A 19 12.39 -20.11 -23.62
C LYS A 19 11.05 -19.83 -24.29
N ILE A 20 10.93 -18.77 -25.13
CA ILE A 20 9.61 -18.34 -25.64
C ILE A 20 9.54 -18.10 -27.15
N LEU A 21 10.65 -18.21 -27.89
CA LEU A 21 10.61 -18.07 -29.36
C LEU A 21 9.72 -19.15 -29.97
N ARG A 22 8.87 -18.78 -30.96
CA ARG A 22 7.87 -19.64 -31.61
C ARG A 22 6.70 -20.07 -30.73
N TYR A 23 6.59 -19.55 -29.52
CA TYR A 23 5.40 -19.79 -28.67
C TYR A 23 4.26 -18.85 -29.03
N LYS A 24 3.03 -19.33 -28.82
CA LYS A 24 1.80 -18.56 -28.98
C LYS A 24 1.57 -17.68 -27.74
N LEU A 25 1.28 -16.40 -27.97
CA LEU A 25 0.86 -15.45 -26.95
C LEU A 25 -0.61 -15.68 -26.58
N THR A 26 -0.86 -16.26 -25.42
CA THR A 26 -2.20 -16.70 -25.01
C THR A 26 -2.98 -15.65 -24.22
N LYS A 27 -2.32 -14.94 -23.30
CA LYS A 27 -2.94 -13.95 -22.41
C LYS A 27 -2.06 -12.73 -22.25
N ILE A 28 -2.70 -11.57 -22.06
CA ILE A 28 -2.03 -10.30 -21.78
C ILE A 28 -2.72 -9.68 -20.57
N PHE A 29 -1.94 -9.31 -19.55
CA PHE A 29 -2.40 -8.59 -18.36
C PHE A 29 -1.64 -7.29 -18.19
N GLN A 30 -2.26 -6.31 -17.53
CA GLN A 30 -1.61 -5.10 -17.08
C GLN A 30 -1.83 -4.99 -15.57
N TYR A 31 -0.77 -4.77 -14.80
CA TYR A 31 -0.81 -4.73 -13.34
C TYR A 31 -1.05 -3.31 -12.81
N ASP A 32 -0.43 -2.34 -13.45
CA ASP A 32 -0.54 -0.91 -13.17
C ASP A 32 -0.35 -0.10 -14.47
N ARG A 33 -0.12 1.22 -14.35
CA ARG A 33 0.06 2.09 -15.52
C ARG A 33 1.27 1.75 -16.38
N VAL A 34 2.28 1.09 -15.81
CA VAL A 34 3.62 0.93 -16.40
C VAL A 34 4.11 -0.51 -16.47
N SER A 35 3.33 -1.47 -15.92
CA SER A 35 3.73 -2.88 -15.83
C SER A 35 2.69 -3.80 -16.45
N PHE A 36 3.13 -4.66 -17.39
CA PHE A 36 2.28 -5.66 -18.05
C PHE A 36 3.03 -6.95 -18.31
N SER A 37 2.26 -7.98 -18.58
CA SER A 37 2.79 -9.32 -18.88
C SER A 37 2.14 -9.96 -20.09
N LEU A 38 2.95 -10.70 -20.82
CA LEU A 38 2.61 -11.50 -21.98
C LEU A 38 2.87 -12.97 -21.65
N PHE A 39 1.84 -13.81 -21.75
CA PHE A 39 1.92 -15.23 -21.39
C PHE A 39 2.14 -16.12 -22.61
N PHE A 40 3.25 -16.85 -22.59
CA PHE A 40 3.66 -17.84 -23.60
C PHE A 40 3.70 -19.22 -22.94
N GLY A 41 2.57 -19.93 -22.95
CA GLY A 41 2.42 -21.20 -22.22
C GLY A 41 2.56 -20.99 -20.71
N LYS A 42 3.58 -21.58 -20.11
CA LYS A 42 3.95 -21.42 -18.70
C LYS A 42 4.81 -20.16 -18.42
N ASN A 43 5.47 -19.64 -19.44
CA ASN A 43 6.39 -18.51 -19.32
C ASN A 43 5.63 -17.19 -19.34
N ASN A 44 5.97 -16.30 -18.43
CA ASN A 44 5.36 -14.99 -18.28
C ASN A 44 6.41 -13.90 -18.54
N LEU A 45 6.36 -13.24 -19.71
CA LEU A 45 7.25 -12.14 -20.06
C LEU A 45 6.69 -10.84 -19.47
N ILE A 46 7.38 -10.29 -18.47
CA ILE A 46 7.06 -9.05 -17.81
C ILE A 46 7.72 -7.89 -18.55
N PHE A 47 6.97 -6.79 -18.71
CA PHE A 47 7.49 -5.48 -19.09
C PHE A 47 7.21 -4.50 -17.97
N GLN A 48 8.23 -3.76 -17.57
CA GLN A 48 8.12 -2.69 -16.57
C GLN A 48 8.77 -1.43 -17.13
N VAL A 49 7.99 -0.33 -17.22
CA VAL A 49 8.47 0.97 -17.72
C VAL A 49 8.47 1.97 -16.58
N LYS A 50 9.54 2.01 -15.82
CA LYS A 50 9.65 2.86 -14.64
C LYS A 50 11.02 3.54 -14.60
N ASP A 51 11.06 4.83 -14.94
CA ASP A 51 12.26 5.67 -14.87
C ASP A 51 13.58 4.89 -15.11
N ASN A 52 14.45 4.85 -14.10
CA ASN A 52 15.76 4.19 -14.19
C ASN A 52 15.71 2.66 -14.04
N SER A 53 14.55 2.03 -13.99
CA SER A 53 14.37 0.58 -13.88
C SER A 53 13.46 0.00 -14.96
N THR A 54 13.41 0.63 -16.12
CA THR A 54 12.72 0.08 -17.30
C THR A 54 13.43 -1.16 -17.78
N ILE A 55 12.68 -2.28 -17.91
CA ILE A 55 13.22 -3.61 -18.26
C ILE A 55 12.11 -4.56 -18.72
N PHE A 56 12.52 -5.68 -19.32
CA PHE A 56 11.70 -6.86 -19.54
C PHE A 56 12.44 -8.11 -19.04
N TYR A 57 11.70 -9.11 -18.56
CA TYR A 57 12.28 -10.38 -18.07
C TYR A 57 11.20 -11.47 -17.98
N LEU A 58 11.62 -12.73 -17.98
CA LEU A 58 10.73 -13.87 -17.79
C LEU A 58 10.54 -14.16 -16.30
N LYS A 59 9.28 -14.36 -15.90
CA LYS A 59 8.88 -14.75 -14.55
C LYS A 59 8.12 -16.07 -14.60
N ASP A 60 8.47 -17.02 -13.73
CA ASP A 60 7.82 -18.33 -13.67
C ASP A 60 6.50 -18.31 -12.88
N GLU A 61 6.35 -17.38 -11.95
CA GLU A 61 5.16 -17.23 -11.08
C GLU A 61 4.10 -16.34 -11.74
N LYS A 62 2.83 -16.66 -11.51
CA LYS A 62 1.71 -15.80 -11.88
C LYS A 62 1.55 -14.71 -10.84
N ASP A 63 1.62 -13.46 -11.26
CA ASP A 63 1.23 -12.35 -10.40
C ASP A 63 -0.29 -12.34 -10.15
N PRO A 64 -0.73 -11.79 -9.02
CA PRO A 64 -2.14 -11.69 -8.72
C PRO A 64 -2.89 -10.90 -9.81
N ASN A 65 -4.07 -11.36 -10.17
CA ASN A 65 -4.93 -10.72 -11.16
C ASN A 65 -5.28 -9.30 -10.69
N THR A 66 -4.97 -8.31 -11.52
CA THR A 66 -5.44 -6.95 -11.35
C THR A 66 -6.52 -6.64 -12.38
N ASN A 67 -7.52 -5.87 -11.99
CA ASN A 67 -8.58 -5.41 -12.89
C ASN A 67 -8.20 -4.11 -13.62
N PHE A 68 -6.89 -3.84 -13.77
CA PHE A 68 -6.43 -2.63 -14.42
C PHE A 68 -6.70 -2.70 -15.93
N GLN A 69 -7.32 -1.67 -16.47
CA GLN A 69 -7.63 -1.56 -17.89
C GLN A 69 -7.12 -0.21 -18.45
N SER A 70 -6.44 -0.27 -19.57
CA SER A 70 -5.97 0.92 -20.29
C SER A 70 -6.26 0.79 -21.79
N LYS A 71 -6.24 1.91 -22.50
CA LYS A 71 -6.34 1.91 -23.96
C LYS A 71 -5.19 1.13 -24.60
N PHE A 72 -3.98 1.19 -24.02
CA PHE A 72 -2.83 0.46 -24.50
C PHE A 72 -3.01 -1.06 -24.34
N LEU A 73 -3.49 -1.54 -23.18
CA LEU A 73 -3.82 -2.95 -22.99
C LEU A 73 -4.86 -3.46 -23.99
N LEU A 74 -5.89 -2.67 -24.27
CA LEU A 74 -6.91 -3.04 -25.26
C LEU A 74 -6.30 -3.18 -26.66
N SER A 75 -5.38 -2.28 -27.03
CA SER A 75 -4.63 -2.38 -28.29
C SER A 75 -3.76 -3.63 -28.32
N LEU A 76 -2.99 -3.93 -27.27
CA LEU A 76 -2.18 -5.15 -27.19
C LEU A 76 -3.04 -6.41 -27.35
N LYS A 77 -4.18 -6.48 -26.66
CA LYS A 77 -5.10 -7.61 -26.78
C LYS A 77 -5.68 -7.74 -28.19
N LYS A 78 -6.11 -6.66 -28.79
CA LYS A 78 -6.66 -6.65 -30.15
C LYS A 78 -5.68 -7.22 -31.18
N TYR A 79 -4.46 -6.73 -31.15
CA TYR A 79 -3.49 -7.02 -32.21
C TYR A 79 -2.60 -8.23 -31.90
N LEU A 80 -2.13 -8.40 -30.66
CA LEU A 80 -1.15 -9.43 -30.32
C LEU A 80 -1.74 -10.70 -29.70
N GLN A 81 -2.94 -10.67 -29.08
CA GLN A 81 -3.48 -11.88 -28.46
C GLN A 81 -3.72 -12.96 -29.52
N ASN A 82 -3.26 -14.17 -29.24
CA ASN A 82 -3.25 -15.34 -30.13
C ASN A 82 -2.24 -15.28 -31.29
N SER A 83 -1.33 -14.32 -31.32
CA SER A 83 -0.19 -14.30 -32.27
C SER A 83 0.94 -15.23 -31.83
N ILE A 84 1.87 -15.48 -32.71
CA ILE A 84 3.10 -16.26 -32.47
C ILE A 84 4.29 -15.30 -32.45
N LEU A 85 5.15 -15.39 -31.44
CA LEU A 85 6.40 -14.65 -31.37
C LEU A 85 7.42 -15.28 -32.31
N ILE A 86 7.75 -14.58 -33.38
CA ILE A 86 8.63 -15.12 -34.44
C ILE A 86 10.09 -14.71 -34.29
N ASN A 87 10.33 -13.55 -33.65
CA ASN A 87 11.70 -13.07 -33.42
C ASN A 87 11.74 -12.10 -32.22
N ILE A 88 12.94 -12.00 -31.62
CA ILE A 88 13.30 -10.93 -30.67
C ILE A 88 14.64 -10.36 -31.14
N ARG A 89 14.73 -9.10 -31.48
CA ARG A 89 15.96 -8.49 -31.98
C ARG A 89 16.23 -7.18 -31.23
N GLN A 90 17.49 -6.80 -31.17
CA GLN A 90 17.96 -5.55 -30.60
C GLN A 90 18.41 -4.63 -31.74
N GLU A 91 18.28 -3.32 -31.56
CA GLU A 91 18.85 -2.34 -32.50
C GLU A 91 20.34 -2.23 -32.21
N GLY A 92 21.19 -2.92 -33.03
CA GLY A 92 22.60 -3.05 -32.73
C GLY A 92 22.86 -3.58 -31.32
N PHE A 93 23.59 -2.79 -30.51
CA PHE A 93 23.72 -3.00 -29.06
C PHE A 93 22.97 -1.93 -28.26
N ASP A 94 22.12 -1.13 -28.89
CA ASP A 94 21.38 -0.13 -28.14
C ASP A 94 20.24 -0.73 -27.29
N ARG A 95 19.70 0.05 -26.37
CA ARG A 95 18.65 -0.36 -25.44
C ARG A 95 17.26 -0.28 -26.05
N ILE A 96 17.15 -0.65 -27.34
CA ILE A 96 15.90 -0.77 -28.10
C ILE A 96 15.73 -2.21 -28.53
N VAL A 97 14.62 -2.82 -28.13
CA VAL A 97 14.34 -4.24 -28.39
C VAL A 97 12.99 -4.40 -29.09
N TYR A 98 12.98 -5.21 -30.11
CA TYR A 98 11.83 -5.51 -30.95
C TYR A 98 11.38 -6.96 -30.71
N PHE A 99 10.10 -7.15 -30.47
CA PHE A 99 9.43 -8.45 -30.39
C PHE A 99 8.50 -8.54 -31.58
N ASP A 100 8.85 -9.38 -32.56
CA ASP A 100 8.13 -9.53 -33.82
C ASP A 100 7.11 -10.66 -33.70
N PHE A 101 5.87 -10.38 -34.08
CA PHE A 101 4.73 -11.30 -33.98
C PHE A 101 4.06 -11.51 -35.33
N GLU A 102 3.57 -12.74 -35.55
CA GLU A 102 2.70 -13.09 -36.66
C GLU A 102 1.35 -13.59 -36.15
N LYS A 103 0.28 -13.14 -36.79
CA LYS A 103 -1.09 -13.51 -36.48
C LYS A 103 -1.88 -13.76 -37.75
N LEU A 104 -2.64 -14.85 -37.80
CA LEU A 104 -3.59 -15.09 -38.88
C LEU A 104 -4.84 -14.25 -38.66
N ASN A 105 -5.26 -13.52 -39.67
CA ASN A 105 -6.52 -12.81 -39.68
C ASN A 105 -7.70 -13.77 -39.98
N GLN A 106 -8.90 -13.27 -40.01
CA GLN A 106 -10.11 -14.08 -40.27
C GLN A 106 -10.17 -14.66 -41.69
N PHE A 107 -9.38 -14.12 -42.61
CA PHE A 107 -9.31 -14.56 -44.00
C PHE A 107 -8.13 -15.55 -44.26
N GLY A 108 -7.32 -15.82 -43.21
CA GLY A 108 -6.15 -16.70 -43.34
C GLY A 108 -4.86 -15.97 -43.72
N ASP A 109 -4.87 -14.65 -43.90
CA ASP A 109 -3.66 -13.89 -44.22
C ASP A 109 -2.81 -13.66 -42.97
N VAL A 110 -1.48 -13.61 -43.18
CA VAL A 110 -0.51 -13.36 -42.11
C VAL A 110 -0.36 -11.86 -41.90
N GLU A 111 -0.76 -11.38 -40.74
CA GLU A 111 -0.51 -10.03 -40.26
C GLU A 111 0.72 -9.98 -39.37
N LYS A 112 1.57 -8.95 -39.55
CA LYS A 112 2.81 -8.76 -38.78
C LYS A 112 2.70 -7.56 -37.88
N TYR A 113 3.06 -7.77 -36.63
CA TYR A 113 3.07 -6.76 -35.58
C TYR A 113 4.40 -6.77 -34.85
N THR A 114 4.89 -5.62 -34.44
CA THR A 114 6.11 -5.51 -33.64
C THR A 114 5.81 -4.72 -32.37
N LEU A 115 6.17 -5.30 -31.22
CA LEU A 115 6.21 -4.61 -29.93
C LEU A 115 7.64 -4.13 -29.70
N ILE A 116 7.85 -2.81 -29.59
CA ILE A 116 9.15 -2.18 -29.43
C ILE A 116 9.24 -1.62 -28.01
N ILE A 117 10.30 -1.95 -27.28
CA ILE A 117 10.61 -1.32 -26.00
C ILE A 117 11.87 -0.47 -26.12
N GLU A 118 11.78 0.78 -25.72
CA GLU A 118 12.89 1.72 -25.58
C GLU A 118 13.22 1.89 -24.10
N ILE A 119 14.46 1.55 -23.71
CA ILE A 119 14.94 1.59 -22.32
C ILE A 119 15.85 2.81 -22.14
N MET A 120 15.24 4.00 -21.98
CA MET A 120 15.94 5.29 -21.99
C MET A 120 15.66 6.12 -20.74
N GLY A 121 15.72 5.49 -19.57
CA GLY A 121 15.46 6.15 -18.30
C GLY A 121 14.08 6.81 -18.29
N LYS A 122 14.00 8.10 -18.07
CA LYS A 122 12.73 8.85 -18.03
C LYS A 122 12.00 8.93 -19.38
N ALA A 123 12.73 8.76 -20.49
CA ALA A 123 12.16 8.76 -21.84
C ALA A 123 11.76 7.37 -22.35
N SER A 124 11.81 6.37 -21.47
CA SER A 124 11.44 4.98 -21.82
C SER A 124 9.98 4.88 -22.26
N ASN A 125 9.73 4.08 -23.29
CA ASN A 125 8.39 3.90 -23.86
C ASN A 125 8.22 2.48 -24.43
N ILE A 126 6.98 2.09 -24.72
CA ILE A 126 6.66 0.88 -25.47
C ILE A 126 5.70 1.23 -26.59
N PHE A 127 5.99 0.70 -27.78
CA PHE A 127 5.21 0.92 -28.99
C PHE A 127 4.69 -0.40 -29.54
N LEU A 128 3.48 -0.38 -30.02
CA LEU A 128 2.93 -1.41 -30.89
C LEU A 128 2.88 -0.86 -32.29
N THR A 129 3.55 -1.52 -33.24
CA THR A 129 3.64 -1.10 -34.63
C THR A 129 3.20 -2.19 -35.60
N SER A 130 2.81 -1.79 -36.82
CA SER A 130 2.65 -2.66 -37.99
C SER A 130 3.06 -1.88 -39.23
N LYS A 131 3.88 -2.50 -40.09
CA LYS A 131 4.42 -1.83 -41.29
C LYS A 131 5.03 -0.46 -40.98
N ASP A 132 5.85 -0.40 -39.91
CA ASP A 132 6.51 0.81 -39.36
C ASP A 132 5.57 1.91 -38.85
N LYS A 133 4.24 1.73 -38.88
CA LYS A 133 3.30 2.69 -38.33
C LYS A 133 2.95 2.36 -36.89
N ILE A 134 2.92 3.36 -36.02
CA ILE A 134 2.52 3.27 -34.62
C ILE A 134 1.01 3.00 -34.55
N LEU A 135 0.62 1.85 -34.04
CA LEU A 135 -0.78 1.51 -33.75
C LEU A 135 -1.18 2.00 -32.36
N SER A 136 -0.26 1.90 -31.41
CA SER A 136 -0.44 2.37 -30.03
C SER A 136 0.91 2.58 -29.35
N ALA A 137 0.97 3.43 -28.34
CA ALA A 137 2.13 3.62 -27.49
C ALA A 137 1.70 3.72 -26.02
N LEU A 138 2.62 3.42 -25.10
CA LEU A 138 2.35 3.60 -23.67
C LEU A 138 2.23 5.09 -23.33
N TYR A 139 3.14 5.90 -23.90
CA TYR A 139 3.12 7.36 -23.80
C TYR A 139 3.11 7.99 -25.20
N PHE A 140 2.27 9.00 -25.37
CA PHE A 140 2.18 9.81 -26.58
C PHE A 140 2.80 11.19 -26.36
N THR A 141 3.43 11.74 -27.41
CA THR A 141 3.97 13.11 -27.42
C THR A 141 3.43 13.88 -28.61
N SER A 142 2.95 15.12 -28.36
CA SER A 142 2.52 16.02 -29.42
C SER A 142 3.72 16.74 -30.06
N ILE A 143 3.48 17.35 -31.23
CA ILE A 143 4.48 18.10 -32.01
C ILE A 143 5.11 19.25 -31.21
N ASP A 144 4.36 19.83 -30.27
CA ASP A 144 4.76 21.00 -29.50
C ASP A 144 5.72 20.73 -28.34
N VAL A 145 5.97 19.45 -28.00
CA VAL A 145 6.66 19.06 -26.75
C VAL A 145 8.00 18.36 -26.97
N GLY A 146 8.38 18.01 -28.21
CA GLY A 146 9.64 17.29 -28.44
C GLY A 146 10.00 17.11 -29.91
N ASN A 147 11.26 16.79 -30.17
CA ASN A 147 11.81 16.56 -31.51
C ASN A 147 11.25 15.32 -32.21
N ARG A 148 10.42 14.51 -31.51
CA ARG A 148 9.88 13.24 -32.01
C ARG A 148 8.40 13.14 -31.73
N VAL A 149 7.61 13.02 -32.82
CA VAL A 149 6.16 12.88 -32.74
C VAL A 149 5.79 11.42 -32.47
N ILE A 150 5.09 11.17 -31.38
CA ILE A 150 4.58 9.85 -31.02
C ILE A 150 3.06 9.90 -31.00
N MET A 151 2.43 9.49 -32.11
CA MET A 151 0.98 9.44 -32.27
C MET A 151 0.56 8.22 -33.10
N THR A 152 -0.69 7.80 -32.95
CA THR A 152 -1.26 6.71 -33.73
C THR A 152 -1.24 7.07 -35.23
N GLY A 153 -0.76 6.16 -36.07
CA GLY A 153 -0.63 6.33 -37.51
C GLY A 153 0.69 6.97 -37.96
N ALA A 154 1.45 7.60 -37.08
CA ALA A 154 2.77 8.13 -37.40
C ALA A 154 3.77 6.99 -37.68
N LYS A 155 4.79 7.27 -38.49
CA LYS A 155 5.91 6.34 -38.70
C LYS A 155 6.76 6.27 -37.42
N TYR A 156 7.12 5.06 -37.02
CA TYR A 156 8.10 4.86 -35.95
C TYR A 156 9.49 5.31 -36.45
N THR A 157 10.18 6.14 -35.71
CA THR A 157 11.56 6.57 -35.94
C THR A 157 12.41 6.31 -34.72
N LEU A 158 13.69 6.07 -34.90
CA LEU A 158 14.63 5.93 -33.79
C LEU A 158 14.77 7.23 -32.98
N PRO A 159 15.04 7.16 -31.68
CA PRO A 159 15.17 8.36 -30.84
C PRO A 159 16.49 9.10 -31.02
N PHE A 160 17.43 8.59 -31.81
CA PHE A 160 18.74 9.18 -32.07
C PHE A 160 19.17 8.90 -33.52
N GLU A 161 20.02 9.77 -34.05
CA GLU A 161 20.54 9.68 -35.41
C GLU A 161 22.02 9.28 -35.47
N GLU A 162 22.79 9.46 -34.36
CA GLU A 162 24.23 9.18 -34.33
C GLU A 162 24.52 7.68 -34.26
N LYS A 163 25.34 7.21 -35.21
CA LYS A 163 25.83 5.83 -35.24
C LYS A 163 27.12 5.73 -34.43
N LYS A 164 27.05 4.98 -33.34
CA LYS A 164 28.22 4.58 -32.56
C LYS A 164 28.87 3.33 -33.16
N ILE A 165 30.12 3.09 -32.79
CA ILE A 165 30.87 1.90 -33.23
C ILE A 165 30.32 0.68 -32.48
N SER A 166 29.93 -0.35 -33.25
CA SER A 166 29.52 -1.60 -32.62
C SER A 166 30.68 -2.28 -31.87
N PRO A 167 30.46 -2.72 -30.62
CA PRO A 167 31.51 -3.34 -29.82
C PRO A 167 32.11 -4.59 -30.42
N ILE A 168 31.41 -5.27 -31.35
CA ILE A 168 31.91 -6.47 -32.04
C ILE A 168 33.05 -6.13 -33.00
N TYR A 169 33.00 -4.96 -33.64
CA TYR A 169 33.99 -4.52 -34.62
C TYR A 169 35.11 -3.65 -34.05
N LEU A 170 35.15 -3.52 -32.69
CA LEU A 170 36.20 -2.76 -32.03
C LEU A 170 37.47 -3.58 -31.94
N GLU A 171 38.55 -3.09 -32.56
CA GLU A 171 39.90 -3.68 -32.57
C GLU A 171 40.79 -2.99 -31.55
N ALA A 172 41.87 -3.66 -31.13
CA ALA A 172 42.81 -3.15 -30.12
C ALA A 172 43.46 -1.83 -30.53
N GLU A 173 43.70 -1.64 -31.82
CA GLU A 173 44.36 -0.43 -32.38
C GLU A 173 43.47 0.84 -32.23
N ASN A 174 42.14 0.66 -32.26
CA ASN A 174 41.16 1.76 -32.18
C ASN A 174 40.44 1.79 -30.83
N PHE A 175 40.99 1.13 -29.81
CA PHE A 175 40.35 1.00 -28.52
C PHE A 175 40.47 2.31 -27.73
N PRO A 176 39.35 2.90 -27.31
CA PRO A 176 39.38 4.14 -26.52
C PRO A 176 39.66 3.81 -25.04
N PHE A 177 40.85 4.16 -24.58
CA PHE A 177 41.31 3.89 -23.20
C PHE A 177 40.77 4.86 -22.14
N GLU A 178 39.81 5.71 -22.46
CA GLU A 178 39.21 6.67 -21.55
C GLU A 178 37.72 6.38 -21.38
N THR A 179 37.23 6.35 -20.13
CA THR A 179 35.87 5.92 -19.78
C THR A 179 34.79 6.74 -20.48
N GLU A 180 34.90 8.07 -20.49
CA GLU A 180 33.93 8.97 -21.12
C GLU A 180 33.93 8.77 -22.65
N THR A 181 35.08 8.78 -23.27
CA THR A 181 35.26 8.53 -24.72
C THR A 181 34.73 7.14 -25.12
N PHE A 182 34.93 6.12 -24.25
CA PHE A 182 34.41 4.78 -24.47
C PHE A 182 32.87 4.76 -24.49
N MET A 183 32.22 5.44 -23.54
CA MET A 183 30.76 5.55 -23.50
C MET A 183 30.17 6.37 -24.65
N GLU A 184 30.89 7.38 -25.14
CA GLU A 184 30.43 8.22 -26.24
C GLU A 184 30.53 7.52 -27.59
N LYS A 185 31.63 6.80 -27.84
CA LYS A 185 31.93 6.22 -29.16
C LYS A 185 31.40 4.81 -29.35
N ILE A 186 31.27 4.00 -28.29
CA ILE A 186 30.91 2.60 -28.41
C ILE A 186 29.43 2.40 -28.11
N GLU A 187 28.77 1.66 -28.99
CA GLU A 187 27.34 1.36 -28.89
C GLU A 187 27.04 0.42 -27.69
N GLY A 188 25.95 0.69 -26.99
CA GLY A 188 25.41 -0.18 -25.94
C GLY A 188 26.19 -0.20 -24.63
N VAL A 189 27.25 0.56 -24.51
CA VAL A 189 28.10 0.59 -23.32
C VAL A 189 27.51 1.51 -22.25
N GLY A 190 27.33 0.97 -21.05
CA GLY A 190 26.95 1.70 -19.87
C GLY A 190 28.14 2.04 -18.96
N ARG A 191 27.93 2.94 -17.98
CA ARG A 191 28.99 3.41 -17.07
C ARG A 191 29.69 2.29 -16.32
N ALA A 192 28.95 1.27 -15.85
CA ALA A 192 29.53 0.15 -15.11
C ALA A 192 30.50 -0.66 -15.96
N PHE A 193 30.10 -0.96 -17.19
CA PHE A 193 30.95 -1.66 -18.16
C PHE A 193 32.15 -0.80 -18.58
N ALA A 194 31.93 0.49 -18.86
CA ALA A 194 32.99 1.39 -19.28
C ALA A 194 34.08 1.55 -18.22
N LEU A 195 33.72 1.70 -16.95
CA LEU A 195 34.67 1.80 -15.84
C LEU A 195 35.54 0.54 -15.69
N GLU A 196 34.96 -0.62 -15.92
CA GLU A 196 35.66 -1.90 -15.80
C GLU A 196 36.54 -2.23 -17.01
N CYS A 197 36.10 -1.85 -18.22
CA CYS A 197 36.67 -2.35 -19.47
C CYS A 197 37.54 -1.32 -20.22
N SER A 198 37.35 -0.01 -19.99
CA SER A 198 38.06 1.02 -20.77
C SER A 198 39.60 1.04 -20.58
N GLN A 199 40.10 0.42 -19.52
CA GLN A 199 41.51 0.36 -19.22
C GLN A 199 42.24 -0.79 -19.92
N ASN A 200 41.53 -1.85 -20.39
CA ASN A 200 42.13 -3.07 -20.89
C ASN A 200 41.26 -3.75 -21.93
N TYR A 201 41.79 -3.93 -23.13
CA TYR A 201 41.11 -4.55 -24.26
C TYR A 201 40.79 -6.03 -24.04
N ASP A 202 41.64 -6.81 -23.37
CA ASP A 202 41.37 -8.21 -23.06
C ASP A 202 40.22 -8.35 -22.07
N THR A 203 40.18 -7.47 -21.06
CA THR A 203 39.04 -7.38 -20.15
C THR A 203 37.76 -7.05 -20.89
N PHE A 204 37.79 -6.10 -21.81
CA PHE A 204 36.65 -5.78 -22.67
C PHE A 204 36.17 -7.01 -23.47
N LYS A 205 37.04 -7.74 -24.14
CA LYS A 205 36.67 -8.95 -24.88
C LYS A 205 36.06 -10.01 -23.98
N LYS A 206 36.62 -10.24 -22.82
CA LYS A 206 36.09 -11.17 -21.81
C LYS A 206 34.65 -10.81 -21.39
N TYR A 207 34.39 -9.57 -21.08
CA TYR A 207 33.07 -9.13 -20.65
C TYR A 207 32.06 -8.99 -21.80
N LEU A 208 32.52 -8.81 -23.04
CA LEU A 208 31.67 -8.85 -24.24
C LEU A 208 31.18 -10.27 -24.56
N SER A 209 31.98 -11.29 -24.25
CA SER A 209 31.68 -12.69 -24.58
C SER A 209 30.97 -13.48 -23.49
N GLY A 210 30.98 -12.98 -22.24
CA GLY A 210 30.43 -13.69 -21.09
C GLY A 210 29.79 -12.77 -20.07
N TYR A 211 28.99 -13.37 -19.20
CA TYR A 211 28.32 -12.66 -18.10
C TYR A 211 28.33 -13.52 -16.83
N LYS A 212 28.30 -12.83 -15.68
CA LYS A 212 28.20 -13.43 -14.35
C LYS A 212 27.36 -12.49 -13.47
N PRO A 213 26.04 -12.60 -13.51
CA PRO A 213 25.14 -11.66 -12.84
C PRO A 213 25.34 -11.71 -11.32
N VAL A 214 25.42 -10.54 -10.72
CA VAL A 214 25.61 -10.40 -9.27
C VAL A 214 24.68 -9.35 -8.69
N MET A 215 24.11 -9.66 -7.52
CA MET A 215 23.28 -8.75 -6.73
C MET A 215 23.93 -8.53 -5.36
N TYR A 216 23.96 -7.30 -4.91
CA TYR A 216 24.47 -6.90 -3.60
C TYR A 216 23.67 -5.72 -3.05
N GLU A 217 23.84 -5.43 -1.76
CA GLU A 217 23.18 -4.32 -1.08
C GLU A 217 24.18 -3.24 -0.70
N ILE A 218 23.82 -1.99 -0.94
CA ILE A 218 24.62 -0.80 -0.56
C ILE A 218 23.80 0.09 0.37
N ILE A 219 24.49 0.88 1.20
CA ILE A 219 23.89 1.96 1.97
C ILE A 219 24.11 3.27 1.21
N ASN A 220 23.02 3.84 0.70
CA ASN A 220 23.05 5.14 0.05
C ASN A 220 22.16 6.13 0.81
N ARG A 221 22.76 7.22 1.31
CA ARG A 221 22.07 8.24 2.14
C ARG A 221 21.26 7.62 3.29
N GLY A 222 21.87 6.66 4.00
CA GLY A 222 21.25 5.96 5.13
C GLY A 222 20.15 4.95 4.76
N LYS A 223 19.91 4.70 3.46
CA LYS A 223 18.93 3.71 2.99
C LYS A 223 19.62 2.54 2.31
N ILE A 224 19.15 1.33 2.61
CA ILE A 224 19.60 0.11 1.94
C ILE A 224 19.03 0.10 0.52
N GLN A 225 19.90 -0.06 -0.47
CA GLN A 225 19.53 -0.19 -1.88
C GLN A 225 20.12 -1.47 -2.46
N LYS A 226 19.30 -2.25 -3.17
CA LYS A 226 19.77 -3.40 -3.94
C LYS A 226 20.35 -2.94 -5.27
N VAL A 227 21.49 -3.50 -5.62
CA VAL A 227 22.17 -3.31 -6.90
C VAL A 227 22.21 -4.64 -7.61
N LEU A 228 21.83 -4.67 -8.88
CA LEU A 228 22.01 -5.80 -9.77
C LEU A 228 22.81 -5.35 -10.99
N THR A 229 23.88 -6.09 -11.29
CA THR A 229 24.69 -5.97 -12.49
C THR A 229 24.68 -7.30 -13.25
N TYR A 230 24.82 -7.27 -14.57
CA TYR A 230 24.86 -8.51 -15.36
C TYR A 230 26.24 -9.17 -15.35
N ASN A 231 27.24 -8.50 -14.76
CA ASN A 231 28.57 -9.03 -14.55
C ASN A 231 29.18 -8.51 -13.25
N GLU A 232 30.25 -9.12 -12.77
CA GLU A 232 30.98 -8.71 -11.58
C GLU A 232 31.92 -7.56 -11.93
N PHE A 233 31.42 -6.32 -11.85
CA PHE A 233 32.18 -5.11 -12.10
C PHE A 233 32.87 -4.66 -10.82
N SER A 234 34.14 -5.08 -10.63
CA SER A 234 34.90 -4.87 -9.40
C SER A 234 35.30 -3.42 -9.18
N GLU A 235 35.82 -2.76 -10.22
CA GLU A 235 36.21 -1.35 -10.16
C GLU A 235 35.00 -0.42 -9.99
N PHE A 236 33.92 -0.72 -10.69
CA PHE A 236 32.65 -0.01 -10.50
C PHE A 236 32.13 -0.14 -9.07
N SER A 237 32.19 -1.35 -8.49
CA SER A 237 31.73 -1.57 -7.11
C SER A 237 32.61 -0.82 -6.09
N GLN A 238 33.90 -0.67 -6.32
CA GLN A 238 34.80 0.07 -5.45
C GLN A 238 34.60 1.58 -5.53
N LYS A 239 34.41 2.14 -6.72
CA LYS A 239 34.23 3.58 -6.93
C LYS A 239 32.87 4.11 -6.50
N GLU A 240 31.80 3.36 -6.75
CA GLU A 240 30.41 3.82 -6.50
C GLU A 240 29.87 3.37 -5.12
N ASN A 241 30.47 2.36 -4.47
CA ASN A 241 29.86 1.67 -3.33
C ASN A 241 30.84 1.44 -2.18
N THR A 242 31.18 2.48 -1.47
CA THR A 242 32.06 2.41 -0.28
C THR A 242 31.45 1.68 0.93
N ASN A 243 30.14 1.37 0.93
CA ASN A 243 29.43 0.78 2.07
C ASN A 243 28.60 -0.45 1.66
N LEU A 244 29.25 -1.56 1.30
CA LEU A 244 28.62 -2.87 1.13
C LEU A 244 28.10 -3.38 2.48
N LYS A 245 26.80 -3.69 2.57
CA LYS A 245 26.18 -4.19 3.82
C LYS A 245 26.09 -5.71 3.87
N ASN A 246 25.81 -6.36 2.72
CA ASN A 246 25.63 -7.83 2.63
C ASN A 246 26.53 -8.41 1.54
N GLY A 247 26.83 -9.71 1.68
CA GLY A 247 27.61 -10.46 0.71
C GLY A 247 26.99 -10.44 -0.70
N ARG A 248 27.81 -10.69 -1.71
CA ARG A 248 27.41 -10.79 -3.11
C ARG A 248 26.63 -12.08 -3.34
N LYS A 249 25.50 -12.00 -4.06
CA LYS A 249 24.72 -13.14 -4.52
C LYS A 249 24.86 -13.27 -6.02
N TYR A 250 25.39 -14.39 -6.48
CA TYR A 250 25.60 -14.69 -7.90
C TYR A 250 24.42 -15.48 -8.48
N PHE A 251 24.20 -15.35 -9.78
CA PHE A 251 23.15 -16.04 -10.52
C PHE A 251 23.72 -16.68 -11.78
N GLU A 252 23.07 -17.73 -12.27
CA GLU A 252 23.46 -18.43 -13.49
C GLU A 252 23.09 -17.61 -14.73
N THR A 253 21.92 -16.95 -14.72
CA THR A 253 21.42 -16.17 -15.86
C THR A 253 21.10 -14.73 -15.43
N VAL A 254 21.10 -13.79 -16.40
CA VAL A 254 20.67 -12.41 -16.20
C VAL A 254 19.20 -12.39 -15.77
N ASN A 255 18.39 -13.25 -16.38
CA ASN A 255 16.98 -13.38 -16.06
C ASN A 255 16.74 -13.82 -14.59
N ASP A 256 17.53 -14.75 -14.05
CA ASP A 256 17.42 -15.17 -12.64
C ASP A 256 17.78 -14.03 -11.69
N GLY A 257 18.82 -13.26 -12.02
CA GLY A 257 19.18 -12.05 -11.30
C GLY A 257 18.04 -11.03 -11.29
N LEU A 258 17.39 -10.80 -12.44
CA LEU A 258 16.23 -9.91 -12.57
C LEU A 258 15.03 -10.41 -11.77
N ASN A 259 14.73 -11.71 -11.82
CA ASN A 259 13.67 -12.31 -11.01
C ASN A 259 13.91 -12.07 -9.51
N ALA A 260 15.11 -12.31 -9.03
CA ALA A 260 15.46 -12.07 -7.62
C ALA A 260 15.40 -10.58 -7.26
N TYR A 261 15.86 -9.69 -8.14
CA TYR A 261 15.83 -8.24 -7.94
C TYR A 261 14.39 -7.71 -7.86
N PHE A 262 13.51 -8.14 -8.77
CA PHE A 262 12.13 -7.66 -8.84
C PHE A 262 11.14 -8.46 -7.98
N LYS A 263 11.50 -9.64 -7.48
CA LYS A 263 10.61 -10.46 -6.63
C LYS A 263 10.05 -9.66 -5.44
N THR A 264 10.88 -8.79 -4.86
CA THR A 264 10.48 -7.90 -3.76
C THR A 264 9.89 -6.58 -4.26
N THR A 265 10.20 -6.13 -5.47
CA THR A 265 9.86 -4.77 -5.95
C THR A 265 8.45 -4.67 -6.49
N ILE A 266 7.96 -5.64 -7.27
CA ILE A 266 6.57 -5.63 -7.79
C ILE A 266 5.60 -5.78 -6.63
N THR A 267 5.85 -6.74 -5.75
CA THR A 267 5.02 -6.96 -4.57
C THR A 267 5.00 -5.71 -3.67
N SER A 268 6.14 -5.08 -3.44
CA SER A 268 6.23 -3.87 -2.61
C SER A 268 5.53 -2.65 -3.25
N ASN A 269 5.58 -2.50 -4.57
CA ASN A 269 4.89 -1.41 -5.27
C ASN A 269 3.36 -1.58 -5.21
N VAL A 270 2.87 -2.81 -5.46
CA VAL A 270 1.43 -3.12 -5.35
C VAL A 270 0.94 -2.91 -3.92
N ILE A 271 1.70 -3.37 -2.92
CA ILE A 271 1.42 -3.13 -1.51
C ILE A 271 1.41 -1.62 -1.22
N SER A 272 2.41 -0.87 -1.67
CA SER A 272 2.52 0.57 -1.44
C SER A 272 1.34 1.34 -2.04
N GLU A 273 0.91 1.02 -3.26
CA GLU A 273 -0.24 1.65 -3.90
C GLU A 273 -1.57 1.31 -3.19
N LYS A 274 -1.77 0.03 -2.85
CA LYS A 274 -2.92 -0.40 -2.04
C LYS A 274 -2.94 0.31 -0.68
N LYS A 275 -1.81 0.34 0.04
CA LYS A 275 -1.67 1.08 1.32
C LYS A 275 -2.07 2.54 1.16
N LYS A 276 -1.55 3.24 0.14
CA LYS A 276 -1.87 4.64 -0.12
C LYS A 276 -3.37 4.87 -0.33
N ASN A 277 -4.03 4.00 -1.09
CA ASN A 277 -5.47 4.10 -1.34
C ASN A 277 -6.29 3.82 -0.08
N LEU A 278 -5.93 2.79 0.70
CA LEU A 278 -6.56 2.46 1.97
C LEU A 278 -6.38 3.58 2.99
N LEU A 279 -5.17 4.11 3.15
CA LEU A 279 -4.88 5.24 4.05
C LEU A 279 -5.70 6.48 3.68
N LYS A 280 -5.80 6.82 2.38
CA LYS A 280 -6.63 7.92 1.92
C LYS A 280 -8.11 7.73 2.29
N TYR A 281 -8.64 6.52 2.14
CA TYR A 281 -10.00 6.18 2.55
C TYR A 281 -10.17 6.33 4.06
N VAL A 282 -9.31 5.69 4.87
CA VAL A 282 -9.36 5.70 6.33
C VAL A 282 -9.22 7.13 6.88
N ASP A 283 -8.28 7.93 6.37
CA ASP A 283 -8.13 9.34 6.75
C ASP A 283 -9.38 10.17 6.45
N SER A 284 -10.07 9.87 5.33
CA SER A 284 -11.33 10.52 5.00
C SER A 284 -12.44 10.20 6.01
N GLN A 285 -12.50 8.94 6.49
CA GLN A 285 -13.47 8.51 7.52
C GLN A 285 -13.14 9.15 8.89
N ILE A 286 -11.89 9.14 9.31
CA ILE A 286 -11.45 9.79 10.55
C ILE A 286 -11.83 11.28 10.53
N LYS A 287 -11.53 11.98 9.42
CA LYS A 287 -11.89 13.40 9.26
C LYS A 287 -13.41 13.64 9.34
N LYS A 288 -14.20 12.77 8.72
CA LYS A 288 -15.66 12.80 8.76
C LYS A 288 -16.16 12.65 10.20
N PHE A 289 -15.71 11.65 10.94
CA PHE A 289 -16.15 11.39 12.29
C PHE A 289 -15.67 12.46 13.28
N LYS A 290 -14.45 12.98 13.16
CA LYS A 290 -13.96 14.13 13.97
C LYS A 290 -14.79 15.40 13.74
N LYS A 291 -15.30 15.62 12.52
CA LYS A 291 -16.23 16.74 12.26
C LYS A 291 -17.57 16.52 12.97
N ILE A 292 -18.11 15.28 12.95
CA ILE A 292 -19.35 14.95 13.65
C ILE A 292 -19.16 15.11 15.16
N GLU A 293 -18.06 14.62 15.73
CA GLU A 293 -17.70 14.77 17.14
C GLU A 293 -17.69 16.25 17.57
N LYS A 294 -17.04 17.12 16.76
CA LYS A 294 -17.01 18.56 17.01
C LYS A 294 -18.41 19.16 17.04
N ASN A 295 -19.29 18.77 16.11
CA ASN A 295 -20.67 19.26 16.07
C ASN A 295 -21.47 18.80 17.30
N ILE A 296 -21.32 17.54 17.72
CA ILE A 296 -21.98 17.03 18.94
C ILE A 296 -21.53 17.82 20.18
N LYS A 297 -20.23 18.11 20.31
CA LYS A 297 -19.71 18.95 21.42
C LYS A 297 -20.33 20.34 21.44
N VAL A 298 -20.54 20.95 20.27
CA VAL A 298 -21.23 22.24 20.15
C VAL A 298 -22.70 22.12 20.58
N ASP A 299 -23.39 21.06 20.17
CA ASP A 299 -24.80 20.86 20.51
C ASP A 299 -24.98 20.49 21.98
N LEU A 300 -24.06 19.73 22.59
CA LEU A 300 -24.03 19.49 24.04
C LEU A 300 -23.91 20.80 24.80
N LYS A 301 -22.97 21.67 24.40
CA LYS A 301 -22.77 22.97 25.04
C LYS A 301 -23.99 23.90 24.93
N LYS A 302 -24.69 23.89 23.78
CA LYS A 302 -25.93 24.67 23.61
C LYS A 302 -27.07 24.21 24.53
N ASN A 303 -27.09 22.95 24.91
CA ASN A 303 -28.14 22.36 25.74
C ASN A 303 -27.71 22.13 27.18
N GLU A 304 -26.51 22.54 27.61
CA GLU A 304 -26.01 22.30 28.98
C GLU A 304 -26.90 22.89 30.08
N ASN A 305 -27.57 24.03 29.77
CA ASN A 305 -28.39 24.76 30.73
C ASN A 305 -29.86 24.27 30.77
N PHE A 306 -30.16 23.07 30.27
CA PHE A 306 -31.55 22.56 30.23
C PHE A 306 -32.15 22.40 31.63
N GLU A 307 -31.37 22.21 32.69
CA GLU A 307 -31.82 22.10 34.08
C GLU A 307 -32.44 23.40 34.59
N ASN A 308 -32.00 24.57 34.08
CA ASN A 308 -32.58 25.84 34.41
C ASN A 308 -34.09 25.92 34.08
N TYR A 309 -34.54 25.20 33.04
CA TYR A 309 -35.96 25.12 32.71
C TYR A 309 -36.77 24.37 33.77
N LYS A 310 -36.18 23.37 34.45
CA LYS A 310 -36.77 22.67 35.56
C LYS A 310 -36.90 23.64 36.76
N ASN A 311 -35.81 24.34 37.10
CA ASN A 311 -35.80 25.29 38.21
C ASN A 311 -36.86 26.39 37.99
N ILE A 312 -36.97 26.93 36.77
CA ILE A 312 -37.99 27.91 36.41
C ILE A 312 -39.39 27.30 36.55
N GLY A 313 -39.61 26.06 36.12
CA GLY A 313 -40.86 25.32 36.30
C GLY A 313 -41.24 25.17 37.78
N ASP A 314 -40.28 24.74 38.61
CA ASP A 314 -40.48 24.56 40.04
C ASP A 314 -40.80 25.91 40.73
N ILE A 315 -40.11 27.02 40.36
CA ILE A 315 -40.39 28.37 40.86
C ILE A 315 -41.80 28.84 40.45
N LEU A 316 -42.20 28.61 39.18
CA LEU A 316 -43.54 28.93 38.71
C LEU A 316 -44.62 28.11 39.45
N ALA A 317 -44.37 26.82 39.67
CA ALA A 317 -45.30 25.95 40.43
C ALA A 317 -45.54 26.46 41.85
N ALA A 318 -44.46 26.83 42.56
CA ALA A 318 -44.53 27.36 43.92
C ALA A 318 -45.24 28.71 43.99
N ASN A 319 -45.17 29.54 42.95
CA ASN A 319 -45.76 30.89 42.91
C ASN A 319 -46.99 30.96 41.99
N MET A 320 -47.66 29.84 41.71
CA MET A 320 -48.80 29.77 40.78
C MET A 320 -49.92 30.73 41.09
N HIS A 321 -50.19 31.02 42.39
CA HIS A 321 -51.20 31.95 42.86
C HIS A 321 -50.97 33.40 42.41
N GLN A 322 -49.76 33.78 42.03
CA GLN A 322 -49.38 35.12 41.56
C GLN A 322 -49.47 35.24 40.01
N ILE A 323 -49.64 34.17 39.28
CA ILE A 323 -49.62 34.15 37.82
C ILE A 323 -51.06 34.35 37.32
N LYS A 324 -51.30 35.45 36.60
CA LYS A 324 -52.58 35.73 35.93
C LYS A 324 -52.49 35.47 34.44
N TYR A 325 -53.64 35.13 33.84
CA TYR A 325 -53.75 34.98 32.38
C TYR A 325 -53.44 36.32 31.68
N GLY A 326 -52.76 36.27 30.53
CA GLY A 326 -52.47 37.45 29.70
C GLY A 326 -51.21 38.22 30.06
N ILE A 327 -50.48 37.87 31.14
CA ILE A 327 -49.23 38.55 31.49
C ILE A 327 -48.04 38.00 30.72
N LYS A 328 -47.13 38.92 30.31
CA LYS A 328 -45.90 38.56 29.56
C LYS A 328 -44.74 38.19 30.47
N LYS A 329 -44.75 38.67 31.73
CA LYS A 329 -43.69 38.47 32.72
C LYS A 329 -44.28 38.41 34.12
N VAL A 330 -43.66 37.62 34.96
CA VAL A 330 -43.98 37.60 36.41
C VAL A 330 -42.66 37.71 37.20
N THR A 331 -42.64 38.52 38.26
CA THR A 331 -41.51 38.57 39.19
C THR A 331 -41.92 37.81 40.44
N VAL A 332 -41.18 36.75 40.74
CA VAL A 332 -41.47 35.78 41.80
C VAL A 332 -40.21 35.45 42.59
N PHE A 333 -40.38 34.91 43.77
CA PHE A 333 -39.27 34.53 44.63
C PHE A 333 -38.64 33.20 44.15
N ASP A 334 -37.34 33.28 43.89
CA ASP A 334 -36.49 32.12 43.56
C ASP A 334 -35.92 31.54 44.85
N PHE A 335 -36.46 30.42 45.30
CA PHE A 335 -36.03 29.76 46.53
C PHE A 335 -34.72 28.95 46.34
N TYR A 336 -34.23 28.73 45.09
CA TYR A 336 -32.92 28.14 44.87
C TYR A 336 -31.77 29.13 45.12
N ASN A 337 -31.96 30.40 44.71
CA ASN A 337 -30.93 31.43 44.79
C ASN A 337 -31.26 32.52 45.84
N ASN A 338 -32.36 32.38 46.57
CA ASN A 338 -32.83 33.34 47.63
C ASN A 338 -32.94 34.78 47.13
N GLN A 339 -33.50 34.96 45.91
CA GLN A 339 -33.65 36.30 45.29
C GLN A 339 -34.93 36.37 44.44
N GLN A 340 -35.29 37.63 44.07
CA GLN A 340 -36.39 37.82 43.11
C GLN A 340 -35.90 37.60 41.70
N ILE A 341 -36.65 36.80 40.90
CA ILE A 341 -36.36 36.60 39.49
C ILE A 341 -37.58 36.97 38.64
N THR A 342 -37.32 37.49 37.43
CA THR A 342 -38.37 37.79 36.46
C THR A 342 -38.38 36.70 35.38
N ILE A 343 -39.50 35.98 35.27
CA ILE A 343 -39.70 34.87 34.32
C ILE A 343 -40.60 35.38 33.21
N ASN A 344 -40.19 35.06 31.96
CA ASN A 344 -41.01 35.37 30.77
C ASN A 344 -42.11 34.32 30.61
N LEU A 345 -43.33 34.80 30.32
CA LEU A 345 -44.52 33.97 30.08
C LEU A 345 -45.10 34.27 28.71
N ASP A 346 -45.76 33.28 28.12
CA ASP A 346 -46.58 33.50 26.93
C ASP A 346 -47.99 33.96 27.36
N PRO A 347 -48.42 35.18 26.99
CA PRO A 347 -49.71 35.72 27.39
C PRO A 347 -50.91 34.97 26.74
N LEU A 348 -50.66 34.19 25.69
CA LEU A 348 -51.70 33.38 25.03
C LEU A 348 -51.95 32.03 25.73
N LEU A 349 -51.02 31.66 26.63
CA LEU A 349 -51.10 30.40 27.38
C LEU A 349 -51.68 30.61 28.77
N SER A 350 -52.41 29.59 29.26
CA SER A 350 -52.84 29.60 30.67
C SER A 350 -51.62 29.52 31.63
N PRO A 351 -51.76 29.88 32.92
CA PRO A 351 -50.71 29.68 33.90
C PRO A 351 -50.14 28.24 33.92
N ASN A 352 -51.03 27.23 33.85
CA ASN A 352 -50.62 25.81 33.79
C ASN A 352 -49.92 25.47 32.49
N ASP A 353 -50.31 26.04 31.36
CA ASP A 353 -49.66 25.76 30.07
C ASP A 353 -48.28 26.42 30.02
N ASN A 354 -48.10 27.60 30.60
CA ASN A 354 -46.79 28.21 30.77
C ASN A 354 -45.87 27.37 31.67
N LEU A 355 -46.37 26.82 32.76
CA LEU A 355 -45.66 25.87 33.60
C LEU A 355 -45.23 24.62 32.79
N ASN A 356 -46.18 24.01 32.09
CA ASN A 356 -45.93 22.85 31.27
C ASN A 356 -44.95 23.13 30.13
N PHE A 357 -44.93 24.34 29.57
CA PHE A 357 -43.98 24.75 28.56
C PHE A 357 -42.53 24.65 29.06
N TYR A 358 -42.24 25.10 30.30
CA TYR A 358 -40.93 25.01 30.91
C TYR A 358 -40.54 23.56 31.22
N TYR A 359 -41.42 22.74 31.77
CA TYR A 359 -41.17 21.31 31.99
C TYR A 359 -40.98 20.54 30.69
N ASN A 360 -41.73 20.87 29.65
CA ASN A 360 -41.55 20.27 28.33
C ASN A 360 -40.18 20.62 27.74
N LYS A 361 -39.71 21.88 27.92
CA LYS A 361 -38.35 22.27 27.52
C LYS A 361 -37.30 21.49 28.30
N TYR A 362 -37.45 21.32 29.60
CA TYR A 362 -36.58 20.49 30.43
C TYR A 362 -36.53 19.05 29.94
N ASN A 363 -37.69 18.42 29.77
CA ASN A 363 -37.77 17.01 29.33
C ASN A 363 -37.18 16.81 27.94
N LYS A 364 -37.41 17.75 27.01
CA LYS A 364 -36.78 17.75 25.69
C LYS A 364 -35.25 17.88 25.80
N GLY A 365 -34.75 18.80 26.60
CA GLY A 365 -33.32 18.99 26.84
C GLY A 365 -32.67 17.73 27.41
N LYS A 366 -33.28 17.12 28.44
CA LYS A 366 -32.81 15.89 29.07
C LYS A 366 -32.68 14.73 28.07
N ARG A 367 -33.72 14.54 27.24
CA ARG A 367 -33.70 13.50 26.17
C ARG A 367 -32.64 13.81 25.13
N THR A 368 -32.50 15.08 24.74
CA THR A 368 -31.48 15.51 23.74
C THR A 368 -30.07 15.27 24.26
N ILE A 369 -29.75 15.65 25.49
CA ILE A 369 -28.43 15.44 26.12
C ILE A 369 -28.11 13.94 26.21
N SER A 370 -29.06 13.12 26.65
CA SER A 370 -28.89 11.66 26.73
C SER A 370 -28.58 11.05 25.35
N ALA A 371 -29.34 11.46 24.32
CA ALA A 371 -29.13 10.98 22.95
C ALA A 371 -27.79 11.46 22.37
N LEU A 372 -27.38 12.71 22.61
CA LEU A 372 -26.11 13.28 22.19
C LEU A 372 -24.93 12.56 22.85
N ASN A 373 -25.01 12.27 24.16
CA ASN A 373 -23.96 11.55 24.88
C ASN A 373 -23.79 10.12 24.36
N SER A 374 -24.90 9.39 24.12
CA SER A 374 -24.81 8.06 23.50
C SER A 374 -24.15 8.12 22.12
N ARG A 375 -24.61 9.06 21.27
CA ARG A 375 -24.04 9.25 19.93
C ARG A 375 -22.56 9.68 19.98
N PHE A 376 -22.16 10.47 20.97
CA PHE A 376 -20.78 10.89 21.18
C PHE A 376 -19.87 9.68 21.42
N LEU A 377 -20.28 8.76 22.29
CA LEU A 377 -19.55 7.53 22.57
C LEU A 377 -19.44 6.64 21.32
N ASP A 378 -20.53 6.51 20.53
CA ASP A 378 -20.50 5.76 19.28
C ASP A 378 -19.49 6.35 18.30
N ILE A 379 -19.46 7.68 18.15
CA ILE A 379 -18.52 8.37 17.25
C ILE A 379 -17.07 8.24 17.73
N GLN A 380 -16.81 8.29 19.03
CA GLN A 380 -15.48 8.04 19.58
C GLN A 380 -15.01 6.62 19.28
N ASN A 381 -15.87 5.62 19.40
CA ASN A 381 -15.57 4.23 19.04
C ASN A 381 -15.27 4.08 17.54
N GLU A 382 -16.01 4.78 16.66
CA GLU A 382 -15.71 4.80 15.23
C GLU A 382 -14.33 5.43 14.93
N ILE A 383 -13.99 6.54 15.58
CA ILE A 383 -12.68 7.18 15.41
C ILE A 383 -11.57 6.23 15.86
N LYS A 384 -11.70 5.61 17.04
CA LYS A 384 -10.74 4.64 17.57
C LYS A 384 -10.52 3.47 16.59
N TYR A 385 -11.60 2.87 16.10
CA TYR A 385 -11.56 1.79 15.14
C TYR A 385 -10.78 2.16 13.86
N PHE A 386 -11.05 3.32 13.27
CA PHE A 386 -10.34 3.75 12.06
C PHE A 386 -8.88 4.15 12.35
N GLU A 387 -8.55 4.63 13.54
CA GLU A 387 -7.16 4.89 13.96
C GLU A 387 -6.38 3.59 14.16
N GLU A 388 -7.00 2.52 14.66
CA GLU A 388 -6.41 1.18 14.74
C GLU A 388 -6.15 0.61 13.35
N ILE A 389 -7.13 0.65 12.44
CA ILE A 389 -6.94 0.22 11.04
C ILE A 389 -5.83 1.01 10.37
N LYS A 390 -5.74 2.32 10.59
CA LYS A 390 -4.66 3.14 10.04
C LYS A 390 -3.29 2.62 10.50
N MET A 391 -3.14 2.35 11.79
CA MET A 391 -1.92 1.78 12.36
C MET A 391 -1.57 0.43 11.72
N PHE A 392 -2.54 -0.48 11.57
CA PHE A 392 -2.32 -1.78 10.94
C PHE A 392 -1.88 -1.64 9.47
N ILE A 393 -2.51 -0.75 8.69
CA ILE A 393 -2.09 -0.48 7.31
C ILE A 393 -0.65 0.04 7.27
N GLU A 394 -0.28 0.96 8.16
CA GLU A 394 1.07 1.54 8.19
C GLU A 394 2.14 0.49 8.49
N LYS A 395 1.87 -0.45 9.40
CA LYS A 395 2.81 -1.51 9.84
C LYS A 395 2.83 -2.73 8.92
N GLU A 396 1.74 -3.02 8.23
CA GLU A 396 1.65 -4.22 7.39
C GLU A 396 2.55 -4.11 6.16
N ASN A 397 3.33 -5.15 5.87
CA ASN A 397 4.22 -5.23 4.71
C ASN A 397 3.95 -6.46 3.83
N ASP A 398 2.96 -7.27 4.20
CA ASP A 398 2.55 -8.43 3.43
C ASP A 398 1.30 -8.14 2.60
N PHE A 399 1.26 -8.68 1.38
CA PHE A 399 0.14 -8.49 0.45
C PHE A 399 -1.17 -9.10 1.01
N ILE A 400 -1.08 -10.31 1.59
CA ILE A 400 -2.25 -11.01 2.15
C ILE A 400 -2.82 -10.18 3.32
N GLY A 401 -1.97 -9.63 4.19
CA GLY A 401 -2.39 -8.78 5.29
C GLY A 401 -3.12 -7.50 4.83
N ILE A 402 -2.63 -6.87 3.77
CA ILE A 402 -3.33 -5.72 3.16
C ILE A 402 -4.69 -6.12 2.58
N GLU A 403 -4.80 -7.29 1.93
CA GLU A 403 -6.09 -7.80 1.44
C GLU A 403 -7.07 -8.14 2.58
N GLU A 404 -6.58 -8.67 3.70
CA GLU A 404 -7.40 -8.94 4.88
C GLU A 404 -8.00 -7.64 5.45
N ILE A 405 -7.20 -6.57 5.54
CA ILE A 405 -7.67 -5.23 5.98
C ILE A 405 -8.66 -4.63 4.97
N GLU A 406 -8.39 -4.75 3.66
CA GLU A 406 -9.30 -4.30 2.60
C GLU A 406 -10.67 -5.02 2.68
N ASN A 407 -10.65 -6.33 2.94
CA ASN A 407 -11.86 -7.13 3.14
C ASN A 407 -12.59 -6.77 4.45
N GLU A 408 -11.90 -6.41 5.52
CA GLU A 408 -12.50 -5.92 6.75
C GLU A 408 -13.27 -4.63 6.52
N LEU A 409 -12.72 -3.72 5.72
CA LEU A 409 -13.37 -2.46 5.33
C LEU A 409 -14.50 -2.63 4.30
N ASN A 410 -14.77 -3.85 3.81
CA ASN A 410 -15.76 -4.17 2.77
C ASN A 410 -15.59 -3.35 1.46
N LEU A 411 -14.37 -2.92 1.15
CA LEU A 411 -14.09 -2.10 -0.04
C LEU A 411 -14.08 -2.90 -1.34
N THR A 412 -13.90 -4.21 -1.26
CA THR A 412 -13.89 -5.13 -2.41
C THR A 412 -15.26 -5.29 -3.10
N ASN A 413 -16.37 -4.90 -2.44
CA ASN A 413 -17.73 -5.10 -2.93
C ASN A 413 -18.37 -3.88 -3.61
N ASN A 414 -17.69 -2.72 -3.70
CA ASN A 414 -18.27 -1.48 -4.25
C ASN A 414 -18.00 -1.24 -5.74
N GLY A 415 -17.45 -2.22 -6.47
CA GLY A 415 -17.29 -2.20 -7.92
C GLY A 415 -18.28 -3.17 -8.59
N ASN A 416 -19.39 -2.64 -9.10
CA ASN A 416 -20.41 -3.33 -9.93
C ASN A 416 -21.08 -4.57 -9.32
N LYS A 417 -22.36 -4.42 -8.97
CA LYS A 417 -23.33 -5.51 -8.86
C LYS A 417 -23.54 -6.18 -10.23
N SER A 418 -22.53 -6.86 -10.74
CA SER A 418 -22.66 -7.82 -11.82
C SER A 418 -23.04 -9.16 -11.21
N LYS A 419 -24.20 -9.70 -11.63
CA LYS A 419 -24.84 -10.93 -11.14
C LYS A 419 -24.07 -12.23 -11.47
N ASN A 420 -22.78 -12.20 -11.72
CA ASN A 420 -21.97 -13.39 -11.88
C ASN A 420 -21.04 -13.53 -10.67
N LYS A 421 -21.53 -14.25 -9.64
CA LYS A 421 -20.67 -14.80 -8.58
C LYS A 421 -19.71 -15.82 -9.21
N ILE A 422 -18.56 -15.35 -9.71
CA ILE A 422 -17.41 -16.20 -9.84
C ILE A 422 -17.04 -16.56 -8.40
N LYS A 423 -17.08 -17.87 -8.06
CA LYS A 423 -16.54 -18.39 -6.79
C LYS A 423 -15.04 -18.06 -6.78
N LEU A 424 -14.70 -16.89 -6.23
CA LEU A 424 -13.32 -16.59 -5.85
C LEU A 424 -12.93 -17.60 -4.77
N ASN A 425 -11.86 -18.35 -5.00
CA ASN A 425 -11.25 -19.17 -3.98
C ASN A 425 -11.09 -18.31 -2.74
N LYS A 426 -11.52 -18.83 -1.56
CA LYS A 426 -11.33 -18.14 -0.29
C LYS A 426 -9.85 -17.75 -0.20
N PRO A 427 -9.51 -16.49 0.11
CA PRO A 427 -8.13 -16.09 0.29
C PRO A 427 -7.47 -17.05 1.30
N LYS A 428 -6.26 -17.49 1.02
CA LYS A 428 -5.49 -18.28 1.98
C LYS A 428 -5.34 -17.42 3.24
N LYS A 429 -5.92 -17.86 4.36
CA LYS A 429 -5.72 -17.25 5.66
C LYS A 429 -4.26 -17.46 6.04
N ARG A 430 -3.57 -16.41 6.44
CA ARG A 430 -2.20 -16.52 6.97
C ARG A 430 -2.24 -17.03 8.43
N ASP A 431 -1.17 -17.66 8.86
CA ASP A 431 -1.02 -18.08 10.24
C ASP A 431 -0.90 -16.87 11.18
N LEU A 432 -1.41 -17.00 12.40
CA LEU A 432 -1.26 -15.98 13.43
C LEU A 432 0.21 -15.75 13.72
N LEU A 433 0.60 -14.49 13.89
CA LEU A 433 1.96 -14.13 14.27
C LEU A 433 2.24 -14.64 15.69
N SER A 434 3.29 -15.43 15.85
CA SER A 434 3.71 -15.98 17.14
C SER A 434 5.20 -15.83 17.36
N PHE A 435 5.56 -15.67 18.61
CA PHE A 435 6.94 -15.59 19.10
C PHE A 435 7.11 -16.63 20.22
N ASP A 436 8.19 -17.38 20.18
CA ASP A 436 8.55 -18.29 21.25
C ASP A 436 9.61 -17.64 22.13
N TYR A 437 9.36 -17.57 23.44
CA TYR A 437 10.26 -16.97 24.41
C TYR A 437 10.20 -17.75 25.74
N ASN A 438 11.32 -18.32 26.18
CA ASN A 438 11.46 -19.10 27.41
C ASN A 438 10.32 -20.14 27.62
N ASP A 439 10.13 -21.02 26.64
CA ASP A 439 9.09 -22.08 26.62
C ASP A 439 7.64 -21.56 26.57
N PHE A 440 7.42 -20.26 26.44
CA PHE A 440 6.10 -19.68 26.26
C PHE A 440 5.89 -19.24 24.81
N GLN A 441 4.69 -19.52 24.28
CA GLN A 441 4.26 -19.02 22.98
C GLN A 441 3.43 -17.76 23.17
N ILE A 442 3.81 -16.70 22.46
CA ILE A 442 3.17 -15.37 22.51
C ILE A 442 2.58 -15.05 21.16
N PHE A 443 1.28 -14.81 21.08
CA PHE A 443 0.58 -14.41 19.86
C PHE A 443 0.36 -12.90 19.82
N VAL A 444 0.50 -12.31 18.61
CA VAL A 444 0.30 -10.87 18.36
C VAL A 444 -0.64 -10.69 17.18
N GLY A 445 -1.72 -9.94 17.34
CA GLY A 445 -2.66 -9.64 16.26
C GLY A 445 -2.18 -8.53 15.34
N ARG A 446 -2.29 -8.72 14.04
CA ARG A 446 -1.86 -7.77 12.99
C ARG A 446 -3.03 -7.02 12.33
N ASN A 447 -4.25 -7.34 12.73
CA ASN A 447 -5.50 -6.67 12.35
C ASN A 447 -6.60 -6.98 13.37
N ASN A 448 -7.75 -6.31 13.29
CA ASN A 448 -8.83 -6.47 14.25
C ASN A 448 -9.44 -7.88 14.26
N LYS A 449 -9.44 -8.60 13.14
CA LYS A 449 -9.89 -9.99 13.08
C LYS A 449 -8.93 -10.93 13.80
N GLU A 450 -7.61 -10.75 13.62
CA GLU A 450 -6.61 -11.50 14.37
C GLU A 450 -6.66 -11.15 15.87
N ASN A 451 -6.85 -9.86 16.23
CA ASN A 451 -7.08 -9.44 17.61
C ASN A 451 -8.27 -10.16 18.25
N GLU A 452 -9.38 -10.28 17.51
CA GLU A 452 -10.57 -11.01 17.97
C GLU A 452 -10.28 -12.51 18.11
N GLU A 453 -9.60 -13.11 17.14
CA GLU A 453 -9.25 -14.54 17.15
C GLU A 453 -8.33 -14.88 18.33
N ILE A 454 -7.30 -14.08 18.57
CA ILE A 454 -6.37 -14.23 19.69
C ILE A 454 -7.11 -14.12 21.02
N SER A 455 -7.99 -13.14 21.16
CA SER A 455 -8.70 -12.91 22.41
C SER A 455 -9.78 -13.96 22.74
N PHE A 456 -10.42 -14.56 21.72
CA PHE A 456 -11.60 -15.40 21.98
C PHE A 456 -11.53 -16.83 21.45
N SER A 457 -10.68 -17.12 20.48
CA SER A 457 -10.60 -18.44 19.85
C SER A 457 -9.30 -19.19 20.18
N LYS A 458 -8.19 -18.48 20.41
CA LYS A 458 -6.87 -19.08 20.62
C LYS A 458 -6.56 -19.32 22.10
N GLY A 459 -6.90 -18.36 22.97
CA GLY A 459 -6.52 -18.40 24.39
C GLY A 459 -7.44 -19.22 25.27
N GLN A 460 -6.84 -19.87 26.26
CA GLN A 460 -7.52 -20.53 27.38
C GLN A 460 -7.91 -19.46 28.44
N PRO A 461 -8.85 -19.77 29.37
CA PRO A 461 -9.30 -18.78 30.36
C PRO A 461 -8.20 -18.19 31.24
N ASN A 462 -7.15 -18.98 31.56
CA ASN A 462 -6.04 -18.59 32.44
C ASN A 462 -4.82 -18.01 31.68
N ASP A 463 -4.85 -17.96 30.35
CA ASP A 463 -3.80 -17.33 29.57
C ASP A 463 -3.79 -15.83 29.81
N ILE A 464 -2.65 -15.18 29.62
CA ILE A 464 -2.50 -13.75 29.88
C ILE A 464 -2.66 -12.96 28.60
N TRP A 465 -3.65 -12.08 28.61
CA TRP A 465 -3.96 -11.15 27.56
C TRP A 465 -3.39 -9.76 27.90
N LEU A 466 -2.77 -9.09 26.91
CA LEU A 466 -2.19 -7.77 27.08
C LEU A 466 -2.67 -6.82 25.97
N HIS A 467 -2.78 -5.54 26.32
CA HIS A 467 -3.03 -4.45 25.37
C HIS A 467 -2.44 -3.15 25.87
N ILE A 468 -1.96 -2.30 24.97
CA ILE A 468 -1.50 -0.97 25.31
C ILE A 468 -2.69 -0.09 25.71
N LYS A 469 -2.56 0.65 26.80
CA LYS A 469 -3.63 1.51 27.32
C LYS A 469 -3.80 2.77 26.49
N ASP A 470 -5.04 3.16 26.20
CA ASP A 470 -5.45 4.43 25.57
C ASP A 470 -4.83 4.74 24.18
N ILE A 471 -4.08 3.78 23.61
CA ILE A 471 -3.43 3.93 22.30
C ILE A 471 -3.86 2.76 21.39
N PRO A 472 -4.08 2.99 20.08
CA PRO A 472 -4.30 1.92 19.14
C PRO A 472 -3.15 0.90 19.13
N GLY A 473 -3.48 -0.38 19.22
CA GLY A 473 -2.48 -1.44 19.32
C GLY A 473 -3.02 -2.85 19.07
N SER A 474 -2.12 -3.79 19.01
CA SER A 474 -2.41 -5.21 18.89
C SER A 474 -2.81 -5.82 20.22
N HIS A 475 -3.70 -6.83 20.17
CA HIS A 475 -3.87 -7.74 21.27
C HIS A 475 -2.71 -8.72 21.29
N VAL A 476 -2.17 -8.95 22.48
CA VAL A 476 -1.11 -9.92 22.71
C VAL A 476 -1.62 -10.98 23.69
N LEU A 477 -1.27 -12.24 23.46
CA LEU A 477 -1.69 -13.36 24.28
C LEU A 477 -0.51 -14.26 24.56
N ILE A 478 -0.24 -14.53 25.85
CA ILE A 478 0.74 -15.50 26.31
C ILE A 478 0.01 -16.79 26.65
N LEU A 479 0.35 -17.89 26.02
CA LEU A 479 -0.15 -19.21 26.39
C LEU A 479 0.61 -19.71 27.62
N ARG A 480 -0.07 -19.80 28.76
CA ARG A 480 0.54 -20.23 30.04
C ARG A 480 0.73 -21.74 30.16
N ASN A 481 -0.09 -22.54 29.50
CA ASN A 481 -0.08 -23.99 29.62
C ASN A 481 -0.08 -24.48 31.09
N ASN A 482 -0.80 -23.77 31.99
CA ASN A 482 -0.86 -23.96 33.45
C ASN A 482 0.46 -23.76 34.20
N GLN A 483 1.44 -23.09 33.61
CA GLN A 483 2.70 -22.74 34.26
C GLN A 483 2.60 -21.37 34.97
N GLU A 484 3.46 -21.13 35.96
CA GLU A 484 3.66 -19.77 36.49
C GLU A 484 4.31 -18.89 35.42
N LEU A 485 3.85 -17.66 35.33
CA LEU A 485 4.37 -16.72 34.35
C LEU A 485 5.57 -15.94 34.91
N PRO A 486 6.79 -16.13 34.37
CA PRO A 486 7.95 -15.33 34.74
C PRO A 486 7.81 -13.87 34.35
N ASN A 487 8.38 -12.95 35.13
CA ASN A 487 8.30 -11.52 34.86
C ASN A 487 8.98 -11.09 33.56
N ASP A 488 10.04 -11.74 33.15
CA ASP A 488 10.76 -11.49 31.91
C ASP A 488 9.91 -11.83 30.67
N VAL A 489 9.13 -12.93 30.73
CA VAL A 489 8.17 -13.30 29.67
C VAL A 489 7.05 -12.25 29.58
N LEU A 490 6.53 -11.80 30.73
CA LEU A 490 5.50 -10.76 30.78
C LEU A 490 6.03 -9.43 30.20
N LEU A 491 7.25 -9.04 30.57
CA LEU A 491 7.91 -7.84 30.03
C LEU A 491 8.18 -7.95 28.53
N HIS A 492 8.60 -9.13 28.04
CA HIS A 492 8.80 -9.36 26.62
C HIS A 492 7.47 -9.20 25.84
N ALA A 493 6.39 -9.79 26.33
CA ALA A 493 5.07 -9.65 25.73
C ALA A 493 4.55 -8.19 25.77
N ALA A 494 4.81 -7.45 26.84
CA ALA A 494 4.47 -6.03 26.94
C ALA A 494 5.27 -5.18 25.94
N ASN A 495 6.55 -5.49 25.71
CA ASN A 495 7.34 -4.83 24.67
C ASN A 495 6.78 -5.14 23.27
N LEU A 496 6.35 -6.38 22.99
CA LEU A 496 5.66 -6.71 21.74
C LEU A 496 4.35 -5.90 21.58
N ALA A 497 3.57 -5.74 22.65
CA ALA A 497 2.37 -4.90 22.61
C ALA A 497 2.70 -3.45 22.26
N CYS A 498 3.82 -2.91 22.73
CA CYS A 498 4.31 -1.58 22.36
C CYS A 498 4.80 -1.54 20.91
N GLU A 499 5.58 -2.51 20.47
CA GLU A 499 6.11 -2.59 19.11
C GLU A 499 4.99 -2.66 18.07
N TYR A 500 3.92 -3.41 18.36
CA TYR A 500 2.75 -3.55 17.47
C TYR A 500 1.62 -2.56 17.81
N SER A 501 1.98 -1.39 18.31
CA SER A 501 1.08 -0.27 18.60
C SER A 501 1.49 1.02 17.89
N LYS A 502 0.77 2.10 18.16
CA LYS A 502 1.09 3.45 17.69
C LYS A 502 2.14 4.17 18.53
N ALA A 503 2.65 3.53 19.59
CA ALA A 503 3.71 4.09 20.44
C ALA A 503 5.00 4.30 19.63
N LYS A 504 5.75 5.34 19.99
CA LYS A 504 7.01 5.70 19.33
C LYS A 504 8.18 5.40 20.24
N LYS A 505 9.33 5.17 19.65
CA LYS A 505 10.59 5.04 20.38
C LYS A 505 10.81 6.25 21.30
N GLY A 506 11.09 5.97 22.57
CA GLY A 506 11.25 6.97 23.62
C GLY A 506 9.97 7.36 24.38
N ASP A 507 8.79 6.85 23.96
CA ASP A 507 7.56 7.04 24.71
C ASP A 507 7.55 6.18 25.98
N LYS A 508 6.98 6.71 27.08
CA LYS A 508 6.61 5.93 28.26
C LYS A 508 5.13 5.61 28.18
N VAL A 509 4.81 4.33 28.01
CA VAL A 509 3.44 3.89 27.82
C VAL A 509 3.03 2.84 28.83
N THR A 510 1.75 2.78 29.13
CA THR A 510 1.17 1.79 30.01
C THR A 510 0.61 0.64 29.20
N VAL A 511 0.97 -0.60 29.58
CA VAL A 511 0.40 -1.83 29.02
C VAL A 511 -0.44 -2.48 30.10
N ASP A 512 -1.72 -2.68 29.83
CA ASP A 512 -2.62 -3.39 30.72
C ASP A 512 -2.59 -4.88 30.39
N TYR A 513 -2.62 -5.73 31.42
CA TYR A 513 -2.67 -7.19 31.28
C TYR A 513 -3.64 -7.83 32.28
N CYS A 514 -4.31 -8.88 31.86
CA CYS A 514 -5.21 -9.65 32.71
C CYS A 514 -5.31 -11.09 32.22
N GLU A 515 -5.91 -11.96 33.03
CA GLU A 515 -6.28 -13.29 32.54
C GLU A 515 -7.37 -13.17 31.46
N ARG A 516 -7.27 -13.96 30.40
CA ARG A 516 -8.16 -13.90 29.23
C ARG A 516 -9.65 -14.02 29.60
N LYS A 517 -10.00 -14.75 30.66
CA LYS A 517 -11.41 -14.86 31.14
C LYS A 517 -12.06 -13.52 31.50
N PHE A 518 -11.26 -12.48 31.80
CA PHE A 518 -11.75 -11.14 32.12
C PHE A 518 -11.92 -10.26 30.88
N VAL A 519 -11.54 -10.74 29.70
CA VAL A 519 -11.74 -10.04 28.43
C VAL A 519 -13.07 -10.47 27.82
N LYS A 520 -13.94 -9.51 27.53
CA LYS A 520 -15.29 -9.75 27.00
C LYS A 520 -15.50 -8.99 25.69
N LYS A 521 -16.17 -9.64 24.74
CA LYS A 521 -16.58 -9.00 23.50
C LYS A 521 -17.76 -8.05 23.73
N ILE A 522 -17.71 -6.86 23.18
CA ILE A 522 -18.83 -5.93 23.18
C ILE A 522 -19.87 -6.42 22.18
N LYS A 523 -21.10 -6.62 22.62
CA LYS A 523 -22.19 -7.09 21.75
C LYS A 523 -22.44 -6.09 20.62
N ASN A 524 -22.56 -6.58 19.39
CA ASN A 524 -22.78 -5.77 18.18
C ASN A 524 -21.65 -4.74 17.86
N SER A 525 -20.46 -4.87 18.45
CA SER A 525 -19.30 -4.04 18.09
C SER A 525 -18.53 -4.60 16.89
N LYS A 526 -17.67 -3.77 16.33
CA LYS A 526 -16.72 -4.17 15.30
C LYS A 526 -15.70 -5.17 15.84
N PRO A 527 -15.06 -6.01 14.96
CA PRO A 527 -13.99 -6.91 15.38
C PRO A 527 -12.89 -6.18 16.16
N GLY A 528 -12.27 -6.85 17.10
CA GLY A 528 -11.20 -6.30 17.93
C GLY A 528 -11.66 -5.47 19.13
N ASN A 529 -12.90 -5.00 19.18
CA ASN A 529 -13.39 -4.22 20.33
C ASN A 529 -13.71 -5.13 21.53
N VAL A 530 -13.02 -4.88 22.65
CA VAL A 530 -13.16 -5.63 23.87
C VAL A 530 -13.36 -4.72 25.09
N ILE A 531 -13.96 -5.26 26.14
CA ILE A 531 -13.94 -4.72 27.50
C ILE A 531 -13.18 -5.71 28.35
N TYR A 532 -12.30 -5.25 29.21
CA TYR A 532 -11.58 -6.07 30.17
C TYR A 532 -11.65 -5.50 31.56
N THR A 533 -11.59 -6.37 32.55
CA THR A 533 -11.66 -6.06 33.99
C THR A 533 -10.54 -6.80 34.71
N ASN A 534 -10.36 -6.54 36.00
CA ASN A 534 -9.34 -7.21 36.84
C ASN A 534 -7.94 -7.20 36.19
N PHE A 535 -7.56 -6.08 35.63
CA PHE A 535 -6.28 -5.89 34.97
C PHE A 535 -5.25 -5.28 35.93
N HIS A 536 -3.98 -5.56 35.60
CA HIS A 536 -2.80 -4.87 36.14
C HIS A 536 -2.15 -4.08 35.03
N SER A 537 -1.34 -3.10 35.41
CA SER A 537 -0.69 -2.20 34.45
C SER A 537 0.83 -2.21 34.64
N LEU A 538 1.56 -2.26 33.53
CA LEU A 538 3.02 -2.13 33.45
C LEU A 538 3.39 -0.84 32.74
N LEU A 539 4.34 -0.10 33.27
CA LEU A 539 4.92 1.05 32.59
C LEU A 539 6.14 0.57 31.78
N ILE A 540 6.09 0.79 30.47
CA ILE A 540 7.13 0.35 29.51
C ILE A 540 7.76 1.55 28.85
N ASP A 541 9.10 1.60 28.87
CA ASP A 541 9.88 2.54 28.06
C ASP A 541 10.11 1.92 26.66
N VAL A 542 9.51 2.52 25.62
CA VAL A 542 9.57 2.00 24.26
C VAL A 542 10.98 2.21 23.68
N GLN A 543 11.69 1.12 23.42
CA GLN A 543 13.09 1.13 22.93
C GLN A 543 13.23 1.37 21.43
#